data_49aa664042fb1372a47c660f33febff1
#
_entry.id   49aa664042fb1372a47c660f33febff1
#
_cell.length_a   1.000
_cell.length_b   1.000
_cell.length_c   1.000
_cell.angle_alpha   90.00
_cell.angle_beta   90.00
_cell.angle_gamma   90.00
#
_symmetry.space_group_name_H-M   'P 1'
#
loop_
_entity.id
_entity.type
_entity.pdbx_description
1 polymer ?
#
loop_
_entity_poly.entity_id
_entity_poly.type
_entity_poly.pdbx_seq_one_letter_code
_entity_poly.pdbx_strand_id
1 'polypeptide(L)'
;MAMALLIKIRGMDFPLDRKYYIENGAHIWLKPEGDIIKIGLDAFAAEMAGSINFFNVNKGRVNRSKAFGSFESSKFVNKLYSPVSGKIIEVNDKVLINPRTINDNPYNSWIVSIKIENKDYESKYIIEDKDEILKWINKEIKKTKVD
;
A
#
# COMPACT_ATOMS: atom_id res chain seq x y z
N MET A 1 24.28 12.25 4.93
CA MET A 1 22.83 12.22 4.68
C MET A 1 22.51 11.11 3.69
N ALA A 2 21.72 10.16 4.09
CA ALA A 2 21.34 9.07 3.20
C ALA A 2 20.25 9.55 2.25
N MET A 3 20.49 9.39 0.95
CA MET A 3 19.43 9.62 -0.04
C MET A 3 18.56 8.37 -0.09
N ALA A 4 17.25 8.56 -0.04
CA ALA A 4 16.33 7.44 -0.20
C ALA A 4 16.47 6.91 -1.64
N LEU A 5 16.76 5.62 -1.77
CA LEU A 5 16.76 4.97 -3.07
C LEU A 5 15.33 4.73 -3.51
N LEU A 6 15.09 4.90 -4.79
CA LEU A 6 13.78 4.63 -5.37
C LEU A 6 13.92 4.18 -6.82
N ILE A 7 12.88 3.50 -7.31
CA ILE A 7 12.71 3.20 -8.72
C ILE A 7 11.74 4.23 -9.28
N LYS A 8 12.06 4.83 -10.42
CA LYS A 8 11.15 5.74 -11.12
C LYS A 8 10.74 5.11 -12.44
N ILE A 9 9.43 4.89 -12.63
CA ILE A 9 8.86 4.32 -13.83
C ILE A 9 7.66 5.15 -14.24
N ARG A 10 7.70 5.72 -15.44
CA ARG A 10 6.60 6.50 -16.02
C ARG A 10 6.08 7.60 -15.09
N GLY A 11 6.99 8.27 -14.42
CA GLY A 11 6.66 9.33 -13.48
C GLY A 11 6.21 8.88 -12.10
N MET A 12 6.12 7.57 -11.89
CA MET A 12 5.77 7.00 -10.58
C MET A 12 7.02 6.61 -9.81
N ASP A 13 7.05 6.92 -8.52
CA ASP A 13 8.16 6.58 -7.64
C ASP A 13 7.82 5.33 -6.82
N PHE A 14 8.81 4.46 -6.66
CA PHE A 14 8.69 3.27 -5.81
C PHE A 14 9.90 3.24 -4.87
N PRO A 15 9.77 3.81 -3.66
CA PRO A 15 10.85 3.81 -2.69
C PRO A 15 11.31 2.40 -2.31
N LEU A 16 12.62 2.24 -2.11
CA LEU A 16 13.22 0.96 -1.76
C LEU A 16 13.46 0.81 -0.25
N ASP A 17 12.97 1.77 0.55
CA ASP A 17 13.06 1.74 2.01
C ASP A 17 11.88 1.02 2.67
N ARG A 18 11.06 0.36 1.86
CA ARG A 18 9.84 -0.33 2.33
C ARG A 18 9.58 -1.56 1.47
N LYS A 19 8.61 -2.36 1.90
CA LYS A 19 8.19 -3.57 1.21
C LYS A 19 6.87 -3.33 0.49
N TYR A 20 6.52 -4.22 -0.43
CA TYR A 20 5.29 -4.13 -1.22
C TYR A 20 4.52 -5.43 -1.17
N TYR A 21 3.23 -5.33 -0.87
CA TYR A 21 2.30 -6.46 -0.85
C TYR A 21 1.59 -6.52 -2.19
N ILE A 22 1.68 -7.67 -2.85
CA ILE A 22 1.31 -7.81 -4.26
C ILE A 22 0.26 -8.90 -4.54
N GLU A 23 -0.33 -9.46 -3.53
CA GLU A 23 -1.31 -10.55 -3.67
C GLU A 23 -2.59 -10.06 -4.34
N ASN A 24 -3.06 -10.80 -5.37
CA ASN A 24 -4.34 -10.53 -6.03
C ASN A 24 -4.51 -9.09 -6.54
N GLY A 25 -3.44 -8.53 -7.08
CA GLY A 25 -3.48 -7.17 -7.61
C GLY A 25 -3.35 -6.08 -6.56
N ALA A 26 -3.02 -6.42 -5.33
CA ALA A 26 -2.79 -5.42 -4.29
C ALA A 26 -1.56 -4.56 -4.62
N HIS A 27 -1.64 -3.30 -4.29
CA HIS A 27 -0.57 -2.32 -4.43
C HIS A 27 -0.43 -1.57 -3.11
N ILE A 28 -0.03 -2.32 -2.08
CA ILE A 28 0.10 -1.79 -0.72
C ILE A 28 1.56 -1.80 -0.31
N TRP A 29 2.09 -0.63 0.04
CA TRP A 29 3.41 -0.59 0.63
C TRP A 29 3.30 -0.84 2.14
N LEU A 30 4.31 -1.45 2.71
CA LEU A 30 4.42 -1.62 4.16
C LEU A 30 5.81 -1.21 4.62
N LYS A 31 5.83 -0.47 5.72
CA LYS A 31 7.09 0.03 6.30
C LYS A 31 7.18 -0.45 7.75
N PRO A 32 7.99 -1.50 7.99
CA PRO A 32 8.17 -2.03 9.34
C PRO A 32 8.96 -1.10 10.24
N GLU A 33 8.51 -0.97 11.49
CA GLU A 33 9.22 -0.28 12.56
C GLU A 33 9.12 -1.18 13.81
N GLY A 34 10.02 -2.15 13.95
CA GLY A 34 9.93 -3.15 15.01
C GLY A 34 8.76 -4.11 14.74
N ASP A 35 7.86 -4.23 15.72
CA ASP A 35 6.67 -5.08 15.61
C ASP A 35 5.43 -4.31 15.13
N ILE A 36 5.64 -3.06 14.70
CA ILE A 36 4.58 -2.22 14.14
C ILE A 36 4.90 -1.96 12.67
N ILE A 37 3.88 -2.04 11.82
CA ILE A 37 4.02 -1.62 10.43
C ILE A 37 3.02 -0.54 10.10
N LYS A 38 3.45 0.40 9.26
CA LYS A 38 2.55 1.35 8.60
C LYS A 38 2.30 0.83 7.19
N ILE A 39 1.07 0.96 6.73
CA ILE A 39 0.71 0.56 5.36
C ILE A 39 -0.03 1.68 4.65
N GLY A 40 0.13 1.71 3.34
CA GLY A 40 -0.55 2.68 2.48
C GLY A 40 -0.60 2.17 1.05
N LEU A 41 -1.15 2.99 0.16
CA LEU A 41 -1.23 2.67 -1.26
C LEU A 41 0.02 3.19 -1.97
N ASP A 42 0.50 2.44 -2.96
CA ASP A 42 1.65 2.89 -3.75
C ASP A 42 1.23 3.86 -4.86
N ALA A 43 2.21 4.38 -5.59
CA ALA A 43 1.97 5.34 -6.66
C ALA A 43 1.11 4.77 -7.78
N PHE A 44 1.24 3.48 -8.08
CA PHE A 44 0.45 2.85 -9.13
C PHE A 44 -1.03 2.78 -8.72
N ALA A 45 -1.32 2.38 -7.48
CA ALA A 45 -2.69 2.35 -6.97
C ALA A 45 -3.32 3.74 -7.00
N ALA A 46 -2.57 4.75 -6.54
CA ALA A 46 -3.04 6.13 -6.53
C ALA A 46 -3.34 6.64 -7.94
N GLU A 47 -2.46 6.35 -8.90
CA GLU A 47 -2.61 6.77 -10.29
C GLU A 47 -3.82 6.08 -10.93
N MET A 48 -3.97 4.78 -10.74
CA MET A 48 -5.06 4.01 -11.34
C MET A 48 -6.42 4.32 -10.74
N ALA A 49 -6.46 4.70 -9.47
CA ALA A 49 -7.70 5.03 -8.80
C ALA A 49 -8.29 6.37 -9.27
N GLY A 50 -7.43 7.29 -9.70
CA GLY A 50 -7.85 8.66 -9.89
C GLY A 50 -8.09 9.32 -8.53
N SER A 51 -8.98 10.30 -8.46
CA SER A 51 -9.25 11.01 -7.21
C SER A 51 -9.85 10.10 -6.14
N ILE A 52 -9.13 9.95 -5.03
CA ILE A 52 -9.62 9.13 -3.90
C ILE A 52 -10.45 10.03 -2.98
N ASN A 53 -11.69 9.61 -2.74
CA ASN A 53 -12.69 10.46 -2.09
C ASN A 53 -13.13 9.97 -0.71
N PHE A 54 -12.96 8.69 -0.43
CA PHE A 54 -13.51 8.13 0.80
C PHE A 54 -12.76 6.86 1.22
N PHE A 55 -12.50 6.73 2.52
CA PHE A 55 -11.96 5.52 3.14
C PHE A 55 -12.90 5.04 4.23
N ASN A 56 -13.09 3.72 4.28
CA ASN A 56 -13.78 3.05 5.37
C ASN A 56 -12.84 1.98 5.92
N VAL A 57 -12.47 2.08 7.19
CA VAL A 57 -11.51 1.17 7.82
C VAL A 57 -12.16 0.55 9.04
N ASN A 58 -12.12 -0.78 9.11
CA ASN A 58 -12.59 -1.53 10.27
C ASN A 58 -11.44 -1.64 11.28
N LYS A 59 -11.62 -1.03 12.45
CA LYS A 59 -10.60 -1.08 13.51
C LYS A 59 -10.59 -2.45 14.17
N GLY A 60 -9.50 -2.78 14.81
CA GLY A 60 -9.35 -4.01 15.58
C GLY A 60 -8.47 -5.02 14.89
N ARG A 61 -8.84 -6.28 15.01
CA ARG A 61 -8.00 -7.36 14.47
C ARG A 61 -8.05 -7.41 12.94
N VAL A 62 -6.88 -7.64 12.35
CA VAL A 62 -6.75 -7.89 10.91
C VAL A 62 -6.12 -9.27 10.71
N ASN A 63 -6.51 -9.92 9.63
CA ASN A 63 -5.94 -11.21 9.23
C ASN A 63 -5.31 -11.08 7.86
N ARG A 64 -4.17 -11.74 7.69
CA ARG A 64 -3.45 -11.74 6.40
C ARG A 64 -4.39 -12.13 5.27
N SER A 65 -4.32 -11.41 4.17
CA SER A 65 -5.10 -11.63 2.95
C SER A 65 -6.59 -11.37 3.07
N LYS A 66 -7.05 -10.85 4.21
CA LYS A 66 -8.46 -10.50 4.40
C LYS A 66 -8.65 -9.00 4.34
N ALA A 67 -9.83 -8.58 3.91
CA ALA A 67 -10.16 -7.17 3.82
C ALA A 67 -10.31 -6.57 5.22
N PHE A 68 -9.73 -5.39 5.42
CA PHE A 68 -9.92 -4.62 6.65
C PHE A 68 -10.62 -3.28 6.40
N GLY A 69 -10.97 -3.02 5.18
CA GLY A 69 -11.65 -1.80 4.80
C GLY A 69 -11.79 -1.69 3.29
N SER A 70 -12.16 -0.50 2.86
CA SER A 70 -12.31 -0.19 1.44
C SER A 70 -12.02 1.29 1.20
N PHE A 71 -11.82 1.64 -0.07
CA PHE A 71 -11.79 3.04 -0.47
C PHE A 71 -12.59 3.24 -1.74
N GLU A 72 -13.15 4.44 -1.87
CA GLU A 72 -13.87 4.87 -3.07
C GLU A 72 -13.07 5.93 -3.79
N SER A 73 -13.04 5.82 -5.10
CA SER A 73 -12.39 6.80 -5.96
C SER A 73 -13.34 7.22 -7.08
N SER A 74 -12.88 8.13 -7.93
CA SER A 74 -13.66 8.57 -9.08
C SER A 74 -13.96 7.45 -10.07
N LYS A 75 -13.21 6.35 -10.04
CA LYS A 75 -13.34 5.26 -11.01
C LYS A 75 -14.00 4.01 -10.45
N PHE A 76 -13.76 3.67 -9.17
CA PHE A 76 -14.24 2.40 -8.61
C PHE A 76 -14.22 2.40 -7.08
N VAL A 77 -14.75 1.32 -6.52
CA VAL A 77 -14.64 0.98 -5.09
C VAL A 77 -13.72 -0.23 -4.98
N ASN A 78 -12.71 -0.15 -4.12
CA ASN A 78 -11.75 -1.23 -3.89
C ASN A 78 -11.66 -1.60 -2.43
N LYS A 79 -11.47 -2.89 -2.17
CA LYS A 79 -11.19 -3.39 -0.82
C LYS A 79 -9.73 -3.22 -0.48
N LEU A 80 -9.45 -3.03 0.80
CA LEU A 80 -8.10 -2.97 1.36
C LEU A 80 -7.82 -4.30 2.06
N TYR A 81 -6.80 -5.01 1.59
CA TYR A 81 -6.42 -6.31 2.16
C TYR A 81 -5.18 -6.16 3.01
N SER A 82 -5.17 -6.84 4.17
CA SER A 82 -4.04 -6.76 5.07
C SER A 82 -2.90 -7.67 4.63
N PRO A 83 -1.66 -7.15 4.58
CA PRO A 83 -0.50 -7.99 4.26
C PRO A 83 -0.07 -8.90 5.41
N VAL A 84 -0.56 -8.63 6.63
CA VAL A 84 -0.15 -9.33 7.85
C VAL A 84 -1.34 -9.55 8.76
N SER A 85 -1.18 -10.46 9.73
CA SER A 85 -2.13 -10.62 10.83
C SER A 85 -1.65 -9.82 12.03
N GLY A 86 -2.60 -9.20 12.74
CA GLY A 86 -2.29 -8.37 13.90
C GLY A 86 -3.47 -7.52 14.30
N LYS A 87 -3.19 -6.36 14.87
CA LYS A 87 -4.21 -5.44 15.35
C LYS A 87 -3.92 -4.03 14.86
N ILE A 88 -4.93 -3.38 14.32
CA ILE A 88 -4.83 -1.96 13.97
C ILE A 88 -4.78 -1.17 15.28
N ILE A 89 -3.69 -0.46 15.49
CA ILE A 89 -3.49 0.37 16.68
C ILE A 89 -3.71 1.85 16.41
N GLU A 90 -3.64 2.24 15.15
CA GLU A 90 -3.83 3.64 14.78
C GLU A 90 -4.36 3.74 13.34
N VAL A 91 -5.29 4.66 13.13
CA VAL A 91 -5.78 5.04 11.81
C VAL A 91 -5.35 6.49 11.55
N ASN A 92 -4.85 6.77 10.38
CA ASN A 92 -4.37 8.11 10.04
C ASN A 92 -5.53 9.05 9.75
N ASP A 93 -5.88 9.89 10.71
CA ASP A 93 -6.99 10.83 10.59
C ASP A 93 -6.81 11.81 9.42
N LYS A 94 -5.59 12.17 9.08
CA LYS A 94 -5.32 13.07 7.94
C LYS A 94 -5.82 12.46 6.64
N VAL A 95 -5.63 11.16 6.48
CA VAL A 95 -6.09 10.43 5.29
C VAL A 95 -7.60 10.26 5.30
N LEU A 96 -8.19 9.98 6.47
CA LEU A 96 -9.65 9.85 6.58
C LEU A 96 -10.36 11.17 6.28
N ILE A 97 -9.81 12.28 6.74
CA ILE A 97 -10.41 13.61 6.54
C ILE A 97 -10.18 14.10 5.12
N ASN A 98 -8.99 13.84 4.57
CA ASN A 98 -8.65 14.28 3.22
C ASN A 98 -7.99 13.13 2.45
N PRO A 99 -8.78 12.19 1.92
CA PRO A 99 -8.25 11.02 1.20
C PRO A 99 -7.37 11.36 0.00
N ARG A 100 -7.54 12.53 -0.58
CA ARG A 100 -6.74 12.96 -1.74
C ARG A 100 -5.26 13.19 -1.40
N THR A 101 -4.90 13.22 -0.13
CA THR A 101 -3.49 13.27 0.27
C THR A 101 -2.72 12.07 -0.26
N ILE A 102 -3.40 10.92 -0.45
CA ILE A 102 -2.78 9.74 -1.04
C ILE A 102 -2.41 10.00 -2.50
N ASN A 103 -3.28 10.65 -3.25
CA ASN A 103 -2.98 11.01 -4.64
C ASN A 103 -1.76 11.93 -4.72
N ASP A 104 -1.68 12.90 -3.81
CA ASP A 104 -0.61 13.90 -3.81
C ASP A 104 0.71 13.33 -3.31
N ASN A 105 0.66 12.46 -2.31
CA ASN A 105 1.87 11.95 -1.67
C ASN A 105 1.63 10.56 -1.06
N PRO A 106 1.58 9.52 -1.89
CA PRO A 106 1.18 8.19 -1.43
C PRO A 106 2.11 7.60 -0.36
N TYR A 107 3.40 7.92 -0.40
CA TYR A 107 4.37 7.30 0.52
C TYR A 107 4.48 7.99 1.86
N ASN A 108 3.89 9.17 2.02
CA ASN A 108 3.75 9.84 3.31
C ASN A 108 2.32 9.75 3.86
N SER A 109 1.42 9.13 3.11
CA SER A 109 0.00 9.04 3.46
C SER A 109 -0.34 7.62 3.87
N TRP A 110 0.23 7.18 5.00
CA TRP A 110 -0.12 5.88 5.55
C TRP A 110 -1.58 5.86 5.98
N ILE A 111 -2.21 4.70 5.87
CA ILE A 111 -3.64 4.53 6.17
C ILE A 111 -3.83 4.04 7.59
N VAL A 112 -3.17 2.94 7.94
CA VAL A 112 -3.25 2.35 9.28
C VAL A 112 -1.87 1.92 9.75
N SER A 113 -1.73 1.82 11.08
CA SER A 113 -0.58 1.26 11.75
C SER A 113 -1.05 -0.04 12.42
N ILE A 114 -0.33 -1.13 12.18
CA ILE A 114 -0.68 -2.46 12.65
C ILE A 114 0.42 -3.00 13.55
N LYS A 115 0.03 -3.48 14.73
CA LYS A 115 0.93 -4.27 15.57
C LYS A 115 0.84 -5.72 15.09
N ILE A 116 1.94 -6.24 14.55
CA ILE A 116 1.97 -7.58 13.97
C ILE A 116 2.08 -8.64 15.07
N GLU A 117 1.45 -9.80 14.86
CA GLU A 117 1.44 -10.88 15.84
C GLU A 117 2.78 -11.61 15.91
N ASN A 118 3.38 -11.93 14.78
CA ASN A 118 4.53 -12.84 14.70
C ASN A 118 5.60 -12.33 13.76
N LYS A 119 5.94 -11.09 13.68
CA LYS A 119 6.93 -10.56 12.72
C LYS A 119 6.88 -11.27 11.36
N ASP A 120 5.69 -11.68 10.97
CA ASP A 120 5.45 -12.56 9.83
C ASP A 120 5.08 -11.74 8.59
N TYR A 121 6.01 -10.92 8.15
CA TYR A 121 5.87 -10.26 6.85
C TYR A 121 6.73 -10.93 5.78
N GLU A 122 7.24 -12.12 6.08
CA GLU A 122 7.93 -12.92 5.08
C GLU A 122 6.92 -13.79 4.34
N SER A 123 6.70 -13.51 3.08
CA SER A 123 5.72 -14.16 2.25
C SER A 123 6.13 -13.96 0.80
N LYS A 124 5.77 -14.90 -0.07
CA LYS A 124 5.97 -14.73 -1.51
C LYS A 124 5.18 -13.56 -2.08
N TYR A 125 4.20 -13.05 -1.31
CA TYR A 125 3.38 -11.91 -1.72
C TYR A 125 3.90 -10.57 -1.20
N ILE A 126 5.01 -10.58 -0.48
CA ILE A 126 5.66 -9.36 0.02
C ILE A 126 7.06 -9.31 -0.58
N ILE A 127 7.33 -8.29 -1.39
CA ILE A 127 8.59 -8.13 -2.09
C ILE A 127 9.29 -6.86 -1.64
N GLU A 128 10.62 -6.87 -1.66
CA GLU A 128 11.44 -5.70 -1.33
C GLU A 128 12.65 -5.55 -2.25
N ASP A 129 13.02 -6.62 -2.98
CA ASP A 129 14.14 -6.58 -3.89
C ASP A 129 13.87 -5.67 -5.09
N LYS A 130 14.85 -4.84 -5.43
CA LYS A 130 14.74 -3.88 -6.52
C LYS A 130 14.30 -4.55 -7.83
N ASP A 131 14.93 -5.67 -8.20
CA ASP A 131 14.63 -6.35 -9.46
C ASP A 131 13.24 -6.98 -9.44
N GLU A 132 12.80 -7.52 -8.30
CA GLU A 132 11.45 -8.06 -8.17
C GLU A 132 10.40 -6.96 -8.28
N ILE A 133 10.63 -5.82 -7.63
CA ILE A 133 9.72 -4.67 -7.70
C ILE A 133 9.63 -4.18 -9.14
N LEU A 134 10.77 -4.07 -9.82
CA LEU A 134 10.82 -3.59 -11.19
C LEU A 134 10.04 -4.52 -12.13
N LYS A 135 10.23 -5.83 -12.02
CA LYS A 135 9.49 -6.81 -12.81
C LYS A 135 7.99 -6.74 -12.55
N TRP A 136 7.61 -6.66 -11.28
CA TRP A 136 6.22 -6.58 -10.89
C TRP A 136 5.54 -5.33 -11.47
N ILE A 137 6.14 -4.15 -11.30
CA ILE A 137 5.54 -2.91 -11.78
C ILE A 137 5.45 -2.90 -13.31
N ASN A 138 6.47 -3.36 -14.02
CA ASN A 138 6.41 -3.46 -15.47
C ASN A 138 5.27 -4.36 -15.93
N LYS A 139 5.04 -5.46 -15.25
CA LYS A 139 3.95 -6.38 -15.54
C LYS A 139 2.59 -5.73 -15.28
N GLU A 140 2.46 -4.99 -14.17
CA GLU A 140 1.21 -4.31 -13.84
C GLU A 140 0.89 -3.20 -14.85
N ILE A 141 1.89 -2.44 -15.26
CA ILE A 141 1.72 -1.41 -16.29
C ILE A 141 1.26 -2.02 -17.61
N LYS A 142 1.83 -3.15 -18.01
CA LYS A 142 1.42 -3.84 -19.25
C LYS A 142 -0.04 -4.26 -19.23
N LYS A 143 -0.55 -4.69 -18.08
CA LYS A 143 -1.95 -5.07 -17.95
C LYS A 143 -2.91 -3.91 -18.24
N THR A 144 -2.49 -2.68 -17.93
CA THR A 144 -3.34 -1.50 -18.13
C THR A 144 -3.37 -1.03 -19.58
N LYS A 145 -2.47 -1.54 -20.42
CA LYS A 145 -2.39 -1.14 -21.83
C LYS A 145 -3.09 -2.11 -22.78
N VAL A 146 -3.63 -3.18 -22.25
CA VAL A 146 -4.35 -4.15 -23.04
C VAL A 146 -5.77 -3.62 -23.24
N ASP A 147 -6.06 -3.22 -24.44
CA ASP A 147 -7.40 -2.79 -24.85
C ASP A 147 -8.17 -3.97 -25.41
#